data_a0b4c8587ea79438900e72b5a8a871ae
#
_entry.id   a0b4c8587ea79438900e72b5a8a871ae
#
_cell.length_a   1.000
_cell.length_b   1.000
_cell.length_c   1.000
_cell.angle_alpha   90.00
_cell.angle_beta   90.00
_cell.angle_gamma   90.00
#
_symmetry.space_group_name_H-M   'P 1'
#
loop_
_entity.id
_entity.type
_entity.pdbx_description
1 polymer ?
#
loop_
_entity_poly.entity_id
_entity_poly.type
_entity_poly.pdbx_seq_one_letter_code
_entity_poly.pdbx_strand_id
1 'polypeptide(L)'
;MYLVDTNIFLEVLLSRAKKEACKNFLKSLRDGEKTGIVTDFTLHSIIVIMSNLNKLNELKTFLLSLTAYKGLHLYSTTIADEVKAVEIATKQNLDMDDAIQYSTVLSANTEAIISFDKHFNGLSIPRKEP
;
A
#
# COMPACT_ATOMS: atom_id res chain seq x y z
N MET A 1 8.12 -9.47 -5.64
CA MET A 1 7.48 -8.13 -5.60
C MET A 1 6.37 -8.12 -4.56
N TYR A 2 6.27 -7.06 -3.80
CA TYR A 2 5.32 -6.93 -2.68
C TYR A 2 4.28 -5.87 -2.98
N LEU A 3 3.04 -6.05 -2.50
CA LEU A 3 2.11 -4.93 -2.38
C LEU A 3 2.37 -4.23 -1.05
N VAL A 4 2.47 -2.90 -1.07
CA VAL A 4 2.71 -2.09 0.13
C VAL A 4 1.41 -1.41 0.55
N ASP A 5 0.93 -1.76 1.74
CA ASP A 5 -0.32 -1.23 2.28
C ASP A 5 -0.16 0.22 2.74
N THR A 6 -1.27 0.94 2.74
CA THR A 6 -1.36 2.37 3.08
C THR A 6 -0.69 2.71 4.41
N ASN A 7 -0.92 1.91 5.45
CA ASN A 7 -0.40 2.19 6.78
C ASN A 7 1.13 2.11 6.88
N ILE A 8 1.80 1.39 5.99
CA ILE A 8 3.26 1.36 5.96
C ILE A 8 3.81 2.77 5.70
N PHE A 9 3.21 3.50 4.78
CA PHE A 9 3.58 4.90 4.50
C PHE A 9 3.17 5.82 5.64
N LEU A 10 1.96 5.66 6.18
CA LEU A 10 1.43 6.53 7.23
C LEU A 10 2.21 6.41 8.55
N GLU A 11 2.73 5.23 8.87
CA GLU A 11 3.60 5.06 10.04
C GLU A 11 4.81 6.01 9.99
N VAL A 12 5.38 6.19 8.82
CA VAL A 12 6.52 7.11 8.61
C VAL A 12 6.04 8.56 8.53
N LEU A 13 5.04 8.85 7.71
CA LEU A 13 4.55 10.21 7.47
C LEU A 13 3.98 10.86 8.73
N LEU A 14 3.34 10.08 9.60
CA LEU A 14 2.70 10.57 10.82
C LEU A 14 3.50 10.22 12.09
N SER A 15 4.73 9.74 11.95
CA SER A 15 5.63 9.38 13.07
C SER A 15 4.95 8.49 14.12
N ARG A 16 4.35 7.40 13.65
CA ARG A 16 3.67 6.43 14.51
C ARG A 16 4.67 5.43 15.13
N ALA A 17 4.17 4.53 15.99
CA ALA A 17 4.99 3.61 16.79
C ALA A 17 5.91 2.68 15.98
N LYS A 18 5.48 2.26 14.77
CA LYS A 18 6.24 1.33 13.92
C LYS A 18 7.05 2.03 12.82
N LYS A 19 7.29 3.32 12.98
CA LYS A 19 7.98 4.17 12.01
C LYS A 19 9.32 3.58 11.56
N GLU A 20 10.16 3.11 12.48
CA GLU A 20 11.51 2.66 12.11
C GLU A 20 11.51 1.42 11.22
N ALA A 21 10.69 0.42 11.54
CA ALA A 21 10.55 -0.78 10.72
C ALA A 21 10.04 -0.42 9.30
N CYS A 22 9.03 0.44 9.22
CA CYS A 22 8.47 0.89 7.96
C CYS A 22 9.48 1.72 7.16
N LYS A 23 10.21 2.61 7.82
CA LYS A 23 11.24 3.43 7.20
C LYS A 23 12.34 2.56 6.57
N ASN A 24 12.81 1.55 7.29
CA ASN A 24 13.83 0.62 6.78
C ASN A 24 13.33 -0.17 5.58
N PHE A 25 12.07 -0.62 5.61
CA PHE A 25 11.47 -1.32 4.49
C PHE A 25 11.33 -0.40 3.26
N LEU A 26 10.80 0.82 3.44
CA LEU A 26 10.66 1.78 2.36
C LEU A 26 12.02 2.19 1.78
N LYS A 27 13.05 2.27 2.61
CA LYS A 27 14.42 2.51 2.15
C LYS A 27 14.92 1.40 1.22
N SER A 28 14.62 0.14 1.51
CA SER A 28 14.98 -0.98 0.63
C SER A 28 14.29 -0.89 -0.74
N LEU A 29 13.06 -0.40 -0.79
CA LEU A 29 12.37 -0.10 -2.06
C LEU A 29 12.96 1.10 -2.77
N ARG A 30 13.30 2.16 -2.02
CA ARG A 30 13.92 3.36 -2.57
C ARG A 30 15.23 3.02 -3.27
N ASP A 31 16.04 2.20 -2.64
CA ASP A 31 17.37 1.83 -3.13
C ASP A 31 17.34 0.70 -4.18
N GLY A 32 16.18 0.10 -4.41
CA GLY A 32 16.01 -0.98 -5.39
C GLY A 32 16.45 -2.36 -4.90
N GLU A 33 16.72 -2.51 -3.62
CA GLU A 33 17.07 -3.81 -3.02
C GLU A 33 15.87 -4.76 -3.01
N LYS A 34 14.67 -4.19 -2.87
CA LYS A 34 13.39 -4.89 -2.97
C LYS A 34 12.53 -4.19 -4.01
N THR A 35 11.58 -4.93 -4.57
CA THR A 35 10.58 -4.38 -5.48
C THR A 35 9.19 -4.49 -4.90
N GLY A 36 8.39 -3.46 -5.11
CA GLY A 36 7.03 -3.40 -4.63
C GLY A 36 6.12 -2.59 -5.55
N ILE A 37 4.83 -2.72 -5.31
CA ILE A 37 3.82 -1.89 -5.95
C ILE A 37 3.01 -1.17 -4.88
N VAL A 38 2.53 0.00 -5.24
CA VAL A 38 1.57 0.79 -4.48
C VAL A 38 0.41 1.12 -5.40
N THR A 39 -0.82 0.95 -4.92
CA THR A 39 -2.00 1.29 -5.73
C THR A 39 -2.24 2.79 -5.76
N ASP A 40 -2.86 3.27 -6.83
CA ASP A 40 -3.39 4.63 -6.90
C ASP A 40 -4.41 4.87 -5.78
N PHE A 41 -5.19 3.86 -5.40
CA PHE A 41 -6.10 3.92 -4.26
C PHE A 41 -5.35 4.28 -2.97
N THR A 42 -4.21 3.65 -2.69
CA THR A 42 -3.36 3.97 -1.53
C THR A 42 -2.86 5.41 -1.60
N LEU A 43 -2.38 5.87 -2.75
CA LEU A 43 -1.90 7.24 -2.89
C LEU A 43 -3.01 8.26 -2.65
N HIS A 44 -4.21 8.04 -3.20
CA HIS A 44 -5.35 8.92 -2.99
C HIS A 44 -5.81 8.93 -1.52
N SER A 45 -5.76 7.78 -0.85
CA SER A 45 -6.06 7.68 0.58
C SER A 45 -5.07 8.51 1.42
N ILE A 46 -3.78 8.42 1.12
CA ILE A 46 -2.75 9.22 1.78
C ILE A 46 -2.98 10.72 1.54
N ILE A 47 -3.28 11.10 0.31
CA ILE A 47 -3.57 12.49 -0.06
C ILE A 47 -4.72 13.05 0.80
N VAL A 48 -5.83 12.32 0.90
CA VAL A 48 -6.98 12.75 1.68
C VAL A 48 -6.64 12.86 3.17
N ILE A 49 -5.97 11.87 3.73
CA ILE A 49 -5.60 11.86 5.16
C ILE A 49 -4.66 13.01 5.48
N MET A 50 -3.61 13.21 4.69
CA MET A 50 -2.63 14.28 4.91
C MET A 50 -3.25 15.67 4.74
N SER A 51 -4.17 15.82 3.78
CA SER A 51 -4.93 17.06 3.58
C SER A 51 -5.79 17.38 4.80
N ASN A 52 -6.51 16.39 5.32
CA ASN A 52 -7.36 16.57 6.51
C ASN A 52 -6.56 16.92 7.77
N LEU A 53 -5.30 16.53 7.82
CA LEU A 53 -4.39 16.85 8.93
C LEU A 53 -3.59 18.15 8.69
N ASN A 54 -3.88 18.90 7.64
CA ASN A 54 -3.17 20.14 7.25
C ASN A 54 -1.66 19.92 7.03
N LYS A 55 -1.29 18.79 6.44
CA LYS A 55 0.12 18.40 6.18
C LYS A 55 0.44 18.44 4.68
N LEU A 56 0.01 19.49 3.98
CA LEU A 56 0.18 19.57 2.52
C LEU A 56 1.65 19.70 2.09
N ASN A 57 2.50 20.38 2.88
CA ASN A 57 3.92 20.48 2.57
C ASN A 57 4.62 19.12 2.64
N GLU A 58 4.35 18.37 3.71
CA GLU A 58 4.86 17.02 3.90
C GLU A 58 4.34 16.06 2.81
N LEU A 59 3.08 16.22 2.42
CA LEU A 59 2.47 15.45 1.34
C LEU A 59 3.20 15.70 0.01
N LYS A 60 3.45 16.96 -0.32
CA LYS A 60 4.18 17.31 -1.56
C LYS A 60 5.57 16.68 -1.58
N THR A 61 6.30 16.78 -0.47
CA THR A 61 7.64 16.18 -0.32
C THR A 61 7.57 14.67 -0.50
N PHE A 62 6.59 14.01 0.09
CA PHE A 62 6.37 12.58 -0.06
C PHE A 62 6.12 12.18 -1.51
N LEU A 63 5.18 12.84 -2.18
CA LEU A 63 4.85 12.54 -3.57
C LEU A 63 6.05 12.72 -4.50
N LEU A 64 6.83 13.79 -4.30
CA LEU A 64 8.06 13.99 -5.06
C LEU A 64 9.09 12.90 -4.79
N SER A 65 9.21 12.45 -3.55
CA SER A 65 10.16 11.39 -3.19
C SER A 65 9.84 10.07 -3.88
N LEU A 66 8.57 9.77 -4.11
CA LEU A 66 8.15 8.53 -4.79
C LEU A 66 8.67 8.44 -6.22
N THR A 67 8.86 9.56 -6.90
CA THR A 67 9.41 9.58 -8.27
C THR A 67 10.85 9.08 -8.35
N ALA A 68 11.57 9.10 -7.23
CA ALA A 68 12.97 8.68 -7.14
C ALA A 68 13.15 7.24 -6.65
N TYR A 69 12.07 6.55 -6.27
CA TYR A 69 12.14 5.16 -5.80
C TYR A 69 12.47 4.22 -6.96
N LYS A 70 13.55 3.46 -6.82
CA LYS A 70 13.99 2.51 -7.86
C LYS A 70 13.16 1.25 -7.91
N GLY A 71 12.69 0.77 -6.76
CA GLY A 71 12.00 -0.51 -6.63
C GLY A 71 10.50 -0.40 -6.34
N LEU A 72 9.91 0.80 -6.38
CA LEU A 72 8.48 0.98 -6.13
C LEU A 72 7.77 1.45 -7.39
N HIS A 73 6.71 0.73 -7.78
CA HIS A 73 5.94 1.01 -8.99
C HIS A 73 4.49 1.31 -8.65
N LEU A 74 3.91 2.30 -9.32
CA LEU A 74 2.50 2.63 -9.19
C LEU A 74 1.67 1.64 -10.00
N TYR A 75 0.66 1.05 -9.36
CA TYR A 75 -0.37 0.25 -10.00
C TYR A 75 -1.66 1.06 -10.09
N SER A 76 -2.11 1.33 -11.32
CA SER A 76 -3.36 2.05 -11.56
C SER A 76 -4.51 1.04 -11.65
N THR A 77 -5.45 1.10 -10.71
CA THR A 77 -6.63 0.23 -10.70
C THR A 77 -7.57 0.59 -11.83
N THR A 78 -8.12 -0.45 -12.47
CA THR A 78 -9.13 -0.32 -13.53
C THR A 78 -10.53 -0.57 -12.97
N ILE A 79 -11.56 -0.25 -13.74
CA ILE A 79 -12.95 -0.60 -13.37
C ILE A 79 -13.07 -2.13 -13.21
N ALA A 80 -12.42 -2.92 -14.07
CA ALA A 80 -12.43 -4.38 -13.95
C ALA A 80 -11.81 -4.84 -12.62
N ASP A 81 -10.72 -4.22 -12.17
CA ASP A 81 -10.13 -4.50 -10.85
C ASP A 81 -11.11 -4.19 -9.72
N GLU A 82 -11.83 -3.08 -9.82
CA GLU A 82 -12.80 -2.66 -8.80
C GLU A 82 -14.02 -3.58 -8.75
N VAL A 83 -14.53 -4.02 -9.90
CA VAL A 83 -15.62 -5.03 -9.97
C VAL A 83 -15.17 -6.32 -9.28
N LYS A 84 -13.96 -6.79 -9.57
CA LYS A 84 -13.38 -7.97 -8.92
C LYS A 84 -13.23 -7.76 -7.41
N ALA A 85 -12.85 -6.56 -6.99
CA ALA A 85 -12.75 -6.22 -5.57
C ALA A 85 -14.12 -6.31 -4.86
N VAL A 86 -15.20 -5.87 -5.49
CA VAL A 86 -16.56 -6.03 -4.95
C VAL A 86 -16.90 -7.51 -4.73
N GLU A 87 -16.60 -8.36 -5.71
CA GLU A 87 -16.82 -9.80 -5.59
C GLU A 87 -16.01 -10.41 -4.44
N ILE A 88 -14.73 -10.02 -4.31
CA ILE A 88 -13.86 -10.46 -3.24
C ILE A 88 -14.38 -9.98 -1.88
N ALA A 89 -14.79 -8.73 -1.77
CA ALA A 89 -15.36 -8.16 -0.54
C ALA A 89 -16.57 -8.99 -0.05
N THR A 90 -17.42 -9.39 -0.98
CA THR A 90 -18.60 -10.21 -0.68
C THR A 90 -18.20 -11.62 -0.20
N LYS A 91 -17.28 -12.28 -0.92
CA LYS A 91 -16.88 -13.68 -0.62
C LYS A 91 -16.00 -13.82 0.60
N GLN A 92 -15.07 -12.88 0.79
CA GLN A 92 -14.03 -12.94 1.85
C GLN A 92 -14.40 -12.11 3.07
N ASN A 93 -15.53 -11.43 3.06
CA ASN A 93 -15.96 -10.52 4.12
C ASN A 93 -14.90 -9.46 4.44
N LEU A 94 -14.36 -8.84 3.40
CA LEU A 94 -13.39 -7.74 3.51
C LEU A 94 -14.08 -6.41 3.25
N ASP A 95 -13.57 -5.34 3.87
CA ASP A 95 -13.92 -3.98 3.48
C ASP A 95 -13.41 -3.70 2.07
N MET A 96 -14.01 -2.72 1.38
CA MET A 96 -13.65 -2.44 -0.02
C MET A 96 -12.20 -2.01 -0.19
N ASP A 97 -11.64 -1.24 0.73
CA ASP A 97 -10.24 -0.85 0.69
C ASP A 97 -9.29 -2.07 0.76
N ASP A 98 -9.56 -3.01 1.66
CA ASP A 98 -8.80 -4.26 1.75
C ASP A 98 -9.02 -5.14 0.52
N ALA A 99 -10.24 -5.18 0.01
CA ALA A 99 -10.57 -5.96 -1.19
C ALA A 99 -9.88 -5.43 -2.44
N ILE A 100 -9.76 -4.11 -2.59
CA ILE A 100 -9.00 -3.48 -3.69
C ILE A 100 -7.52 -3.88 -3.62
N GLN A 101 -6.93 -3.83 -2.44
CA GLN A 101 -5.54 -4.25 -2.23
C GLN A 101 -5.36 -5.73 -2.56
N TYR A 102 -6.24 -6.58 -2.09
CA TYR A 102 -6.16 -8.03 -2.36
C TYR A 102 -6.40 -8.36 -3.84
N SER A 103 -7.34 -7.69 -4.48
CA SER A 103 -7.57 -7.83 -5.93
C SER A 103 -6.31 -7.46 -6.73
N THR A 104 -5.63 -6.40 -6.33
CA THR A 104 -4.38 -5.97 -6.95
C THR A 104 -3.28 -7.02 -6.79
N VAL A 105 -3.16 -7.60 -5.61
CA VAL A 105 -2.19 -8.68 -5.35
C VAL A 105 -2.37 -9.83 -6.31
N LEU A 106 -3.61 -10.24 -6.53
CA LEU A 106 -3.93 -11.34 -7.45
C LEU A 106 -3.63 -10.96 -8.91
N SER A 107 -3.99 -9.75 -9.32
CA SER A 107 -3.80 -9.27 -10.70
C SER A 107 -2.33 -9.01 -11.04
N ALA A 108 -1.56 -8.48 -10.10
CA ALA A 108 -0.15 -8.15 -10.28
C ALA A 108 0.79 -9.31 -9.96
N ASN A 109 0.27 -10.45 -9.51
CA ASN A 109 1.04 -11.63 -9.16
C ASN A 109 2.15 -11.34 -8.14
N THR A 110 1.80 -10.63 -7.07
CA THR A 110 2.75 -10.32 -5.99
C THR A 110 2.91 -11.50 -5.04
N GLU A 111 4.05 -11.58 -4.39
CA GLU A 111 4.38 -12.69 -3.47
C GLU A 111 3.82 -12.51 -2.07
N ALA A 112 3.55 -11.27 -1.65
CA ALA A 112 3.02 -10.98 -0.32
C ALA A 112 2.44 -9.56 -0.26
N ILE A 113 1.59 -9.35 0.75
CA ILE A 113 1.13 -8.01 1.17
C ILE A 113 1.96 -7.60 2.39
N ILE A 114 2.60 -6.45 2.32
CA ILE A 114 3.29 -5.85 3.47
C ILE A 114 2.28 -4.97 4.21
N SER A 115 1.82 -5.46 5.35
CA SER A 115 0.74 -4.82 6.11
C SER A 115 0.74 -5.27 7.57
N PHE A 116 0.30 -4.39 8.46
CA PHE A 116 -0.02 -4.74 9.85
C PHE A 116 -1.46 -5.22 10.03
N ASP A 117 -2.30 -5.07 8.99
CA ASP A 117 -3.72 -5.39 9.06
C ASP A 117 -3.96 -6.89 9.04
N LYS A 118 -4.47 -7.41 10.15
CA LYS A 118 -4.76 -8.83 10.33
C LYS A 118 -5.93 -9.34 9.47
N HIS A 119 -6.71 -8.44 8.85
CA HIS A 119 -7.76 -8.83 7.90
C HIS A 119 -7.19 -9.58 6.68
N PHE A 120 -5.90 -9.38 6.36
CA PHE A 120 -5.23 -10.13 5.29
C PHE A 120 -4.73 -11.52 5.71
N ASN A 121 -4.87 -11.89 6.97
CA ASN A 121 -4.50 -13.24 7.43
C ASN A 121 -5.47 -14.28 6.86
N GLY A 122 -4.93 -15.46 6.51
CA GLY A 122 -5.74 -16.57 6.02
C GLY A 122 -6.16 -16.48 4.54
N LEU A 123 -5.72 -15.44 3.82
CA LEU A 123 -5.92 -15.33 2.39
C LEU A 123 -4.86 -16.13 1.63
N SER A 124 -5.06 -16.34 0.32
CA SER A 124 -4.15 -17.16 -0.51
C SER A 124 -2.75 -16.54 -0.67
N ILE A 125 -2.63 -15.22 -0.51
CA ILE A 125 -1.34 -14.53 -0.55
C ILE A 125 -0.94 -14.16 0.88
N PRO A 126 0.30 -14.45 1.30
CA PRO A 126 0.70 -14.20 2.68
C PRO A 126 0.80 -12.71 3.02
N ARG A 127 0.39 -12.38 4.25
CA ARG A 127 0.69 -11.08 4.86
C ARG A 127 2.04 -11.17 5.55
N LYS A 128 2.86 -10.14 5.36
CA LYS A 128 4.13 -9.99 6.07
C LYS A 128 4.22 -8.59 6.68
N GLU A 129 4.91 -8.49 7.78
CA GLU A 129 5.24 -7.20 8.38
C GLU A 129 6.61 -6.73 7.86
N PRO A 130 6.83 -5.39 7.80
CA PRO A 130 8.10 -4.86 7.32
C PRO A 130 9.28 -5.16 8.22
#